data_6d3b89585459a18ed143886ed81f10fd
#
_entry.id   6d3b89585459a18ed143886ed81f10fd
#
_cell.length_a   1.000
_cell.length_b   1.000
_cell.length_c   1.000
_cell.angle_alpha   90.00
_cell.angle_beta   90.00
_cell.angle_gamma   90.00
#
_symmetry.space_group_name_H-M   'P 1'
#
loop_
_entity.id
_entity.type
_entity.pdbx_description
1 polymer ?
#
loop_
_entity_poly.entity_id
_entity_poly.type
_entity_poly.pdbx_seq_one_letter_code
_entity_poly.pdbx_strand_id
1 'polypeptide(L)'
;VSVAEETPTNTPTANEKTEEITSPIVGIVYLQPAPDKENFVKVGDTVKTGDVVCIVEAMKLMNEITATVDGVITEVLVNNEDVVEFGQPLFRVAKGE
;
A
#
# COMPACT_ATOMS: atom_id res chain seq x y z
N VAL A 1 5.63 -0.22 29.16
CA VAL A 1 5.36 -0.23 28.53
C VAL A 1 5.10 -0.29 28.07
N SER A 2 5.09 -0.06 28.03
CA SER A 2 4.77 -0.04 27.29
C SER A 2 4.43 -0.05 26.73
N VAL A 3 4.43 0.23 26.79
CA VAL A 3 4.00 0.27 25.99
C VAL A 3 3.49 0.23 25.46
N ALA A 4 3.55 0.56 25.48
CA ALA A 4 2.95 0.59 24.74
C ALA A 4 2.63 0.49 24.07
N GLU A 5 2.82 0.70 24.18
CA GLU A 5 2.46 0.65 23.38
C GLU A 5 2.02 0.48 22.70
N GLU A 6 2.04 0.66 22.91
CA GLU A 6 1.49 0.54 22.08
C GLU A 6 0.90 0.35 21.57
N THR A 7 0.85 0.59 21.83
CA THR A 7 0.16 0.41 21.17
C THR A 7 -0.57 0.34 20.77
N PRO A 8 -0.69 0.68 20.90
CA PRO A 8 -1.57 0.62 20.35
C PRO A 8 -2.22 0.54 19.92
N THR A 9 -2.23 0.87 19.99
CA THR A 9 -2.86 0.72 19.39
C THR A 9 -3.49 0.38 18.99
N ASN A 10 -3.58 0.64 19.06
CA ASN A 10 -4.23 0.24 18.43
C ASN A 10 -4.94 -0.14 18.26
N THR A 11 -5.21 0.08 18.40
CA THR A 11 -5.94 -0.40 18.13
C THR A 11 -6.86 -0.57 17.83
N PRO A 12 -6.95 -0.10 17.98
CA PRO A 12 -8.18 -0.22 17.76
C PRO A 12 -8.87 -0.84 16.86
N THR A 13 -8.91 -0.70 16.42
CA THR A 13 -9.58 -1.37 15.55
C THR A 13 -9.37 -2.80 15.59
N ALA A 14 -9.48 -3.36 16.70
CA ALA A 14 -9.34 -4.77 16.81
C ALA A 14 -10.31 -5.51 15.97
N ASN A 15 -11.46 -4.93 15.69
CA ASN A 15 -12.46 -5.61 14.89
C ASN A 15 -12.28 -5.42 13.42
N GLU A 16 -11.40 -4.54 13.02
CA GLU A 16 -11.22 -4.31 11.61
C GLU A 16 -10.18 -5.23 11.08
N LYS A 17 -10.45 -5.78 9.94
CA LYS A 17 -9.48 -6.63 9.28
C LYS A 17 -8.77 -5.81 8.25
N THR A 18 -7.51 -5.56 8.50
CA THR A 18 -6.71 -4.80 7.55
C THR A 18 -5.53 -5.64 7.12
N GLU A 19 -5.07 -5.36 5.93
CA GLU A 19 -3.88 -5.99 5.40
C GLU A 19 -3.06 -4.93 4.72
N GLU A 20 -1.78 -5.16 4.62
CA GLU A 20 -0.90 -4.22 3.95
C GLU A 20 -0.47 -4.82 2.63
N ILE A 21 -0.42 -3.97 1.62
CA ILE A 21 0.17 -4.34 0.35
C ILE A 21 1.61 -3.91 0.42
N THR A 22 2.52 -4.85 0.28
CA THR A 22 3.95 -4.59 0.48
C THR A 22 4.67 -4.66 -0.85
N SER A 23 5.86 -4.06 -0.89
CA SER A 23 6.68 -4.09 -2.08
C SER A 23 7.40 -5.42 -2.17
N PRO A 24 7.31 -6.10 -3.31
CA PRO A 24 8.03 -7.37 -3.49
C PRO A 24 9.48 -7.17 -3.92
N ILE A 25 9.92 -5.92 -4.04
CA ILE A 25 11.21 -5.64 -4.64
C ILE A 25 11.70 -4.29 -4.15
N VAL A 26 13.01 -4.12 -4.11
CA VAL A 26 13.61 -2.83 -3.78
C VAL A 26 13.57 -1.95 -5.02
N GLY A 27 13.12 -0.71 -4.87
CA GLY A 27 13.07 0.19 -6.00
C GLY A 27 12.42 1.51 -5.64
N ILE A 28 11.98 2.21 -6.67
CA ILE A 28 11.35 3.51 -6.52
C ILE A 28 9.89 3.36 -6.87
N VAL A 29 9.02 3.78 -5.94
CA VAL A 29 7.59 3.60 -6.13
C VAL A 29 7.01 4.78 -6.88
N TYR A 30 6.13 4.49 -7.82
CA TYR A 30 5.37 5.50 -8.53
C TYR A 30 3.90 5.20 -8.30
N LEU A 31 3.19 6.18 -7.76
CA LEU A 31 1.78 6.01 -7.45
C LEU A 31 0.89 6.36 -8.63
N GLN A 32 1.49 6.88 -9.69
CA GLN A 32 0.79 7.32 -10.90
C GLN A 32 1.37 6.61 -12.09
N PRO A 33 0.55 6.35 -13.12
CA PRO A 33 1.10 5.74 -14.34
C PRO A 33 2.01 6.69 -15.11
N ALA A 34 1.82 8.01 -14.92
CA ALA A 34 2.66 9.01 -15.58
C ALA A 34 2.57 10.28 -14.75
N PRO A 35 3.53 11.20 -14.88
CA PRO A 35 3.56 12.37 -13.99
C PRO A 35 2.30 13.23 -14.04
N ASP A 36 1.61 13.26 -15.17
CA ASP A 36 0.43 14.10 -15.28
C ASP A 36 -0.87 13.32 -15.16
N LYS A 37 -0.80 12.09 -14.65
CA LYS A 37 -1.99 11.25 -14.51
C LYS A 37 -2.34 11.13 -13.04
N GLU A 38 -3.57 10.72 -12.80
CA GLU A 38 -4.01 10.50 -11.43
C GLU A 38 -3.39 9.25 -10.86
N ASN A 39 -3.35 9.18 -9.55
CA ASN A 39 -2.86 8.00 -8.87
C ASN A 39 -3.70 6.79 -9.27
N PHE A 40 -3.08 5.62 -9.25
CA PHE A 40 -3.81 4.38 -9.49
C PHE A 40 -4.92 4.21 -8.48
N VAL A 41 -4.63 4.51 -7.20
CA VAL A 41 -5.62 4.39 -6.13
C VAL A 41 -5.41 5.50 -5.13
N LYS A 42 -6.45 5.82 -4.38
CA LYS A 42 -6.44 6.82 -3.33
C LYS A 42 -7.13 6.27 -2.12
N VAL A 43 -6.92 6.93 -0.98
CA VAL A 43 -7.64 6.57 0.24
C VAL A 43 -9.14 6.62 -0.06
N GLY A 44 -9.83 5.57 0.30
CA GLY A 44 -11.26 5.43 0.05
C GLY A 44 -11.61 4.63 -1.18
N ASP A 45 -10.63 4.34 -2.03
CA ASP A 45 -10.90 3.55 -3.23
C ASP A 45 -11.06 2.09 -2.86
N THR A 46 -11.93 1.42 -3.58
CA THR A 46 -12.10 -0.02 -3.45
C THR A 46 -11.18 -0.70 -4.44
N VAL A 47 -10.46 -1.71 -3.98
CA VAL A 47 -9.59 -2.48 -4.84
C VAL A 47 -9.95 -3.95 -4.73
N LYS A 48 -9.58 -4.68 -5.77
CA LYS A 48 -9.76 -6.13 -5.81
C LYS A 48 -8.42 -6.76 -6.09
N THR A 49 -8.28 -7.99 -5.66
CA THR A 49 -7.07 -8.75 -5.92
C THR A 49 -6.78 -8.71 -7.42
N GLY A 50 -5.56 -8.32 -7.76
CA GLY A 50 -5.14 -8.19 -9.13
C GLY A 50 -5.18 -6.79 -9.69
N ASP A 51 -5.84 -5.86 -9.00
CA ASP A 51 -5.85 -4.46 -9.45
C ASP A 51 -4.46 -3.86 -9.26
N VAL A 52 -4.01 -3.08 -10.24
CA VAL A 52 -2.73 -2.41 -10.13
C VAL A 52 -2.90 -1.23 -9.17
N VAL A 53 -2.05 -1.16 -8.16
CA VAL A 53 -2.12 -0.08 -7.18
C VAL A 53 -0.94 0.86 -7.26
N CYS A 54 0.18 0.40 -7.80
CA CYS A 54 1.34 1.27 -8.01
C CYS A 54 2.33 0.54 -8.89
N ILE A 55 3.42 1.24 -9.19
CA ILE A 55 4.52 0.67 -9.97
C ILE A 55 5.79 0.87 -9.15
N VAL A 56 6.65 -0.13 -9.13
CA VAL A 56 7.98 0.02 -8.54
C VAL A 56 8.99 -0.18 -9.65
N GLU A 57 9.82 0.83 -9.84
CA GLU A 57 10.91 0.73 -10.81
C GLU A 57 12.13 0.16 -10.14
N ALA A 58 12.64 -0.94 -10.68
CA ALA A 58 13.83 -1.58 -10.16
C ALA A 58 14.65 -2.05 -11.32
N MET A 59 15.94 -1.73 -11.31
CA MET A 59 16.87 -2.20 -12.35
C MET A 59 16.38 -1.85 -13.74
N LYS A 60 15.83 -0.64 -13.88
CA LYS A 60 15.36 -0.09 -15.16
C LYS A 60 14.13 -0.81 -15.69
N LEU A 61 13.47 -1.58 -14.85
CA LEU A 61 12.23 -2.26 -15.23
C LEU A 61 11.11 -1.73 -14.37
N MET A 62 9.94 -1.55 -14.99
CA MET A 62 8.76 -1.09 -14.28
C MET A 62 7.95 -2.31 -13.90
N ASN A 63 7.74 -2.48 -12.62
CA ASN A 63 7.02 -3.63 -12.09
C ASN A 63 5.69 -3.16 -11.52
N GLU A 64 4.60 -3.68 -12.06
CA GLU A 64 3.27 -3.32 -11.57
C GLU A 64 3.01 -4.08 -10.28
N ILE A 65 2.60 -3.35 -9.26
CA ILE A 65 2.28 -3.95 -7.98
C ILE A 65 0.76 -4.02 -7.90
N THR A 66 0.26 -5.20 -7.61
CA THR A 66 -1.18 -5.41 -7.59
C THR A 66 -1.65 -5.67 -6.18
N ALA A 67 -2.93 -5.39 -5.97
CA ALA A 67 -3.55 -5.69 -4.69
C ALA A 67 -3.57 -7.19 -4.48
N THR A 68 -3.29 -7.61 -3.26
CA THR A 68 -3.32 -9.02 -2.91
C THR A 68 -4.57 -9.38 -2.14
N VAL A 69 -5.40 -8.38 -1.84
CA VAL A 69 -6.65 -8.60 -1.11
C VAL A 69 -7.69 -7.65 -1.69
N ASP A 70 -8.94 -7.99 -1.49
CA ASP A 70 -10.06 -7.12 -1.83
C ASP A 70 -10.35 -6.23 -0.63
N GLY A 71 -10.68 -4.98 -0.89
CA GLY A 71 -11.05 -4.09 0.21
C GLY A 71 -10.95 -2.65 -0.20
N VAL A 72 -10.87 -1.78 0.81
CA VAL A 72 -10.84 -0.34 0.62
C VAL A 72 -9.50 0.18 1.13
N ILE A 73 -8.88 1.03 0.35
CA ILE A 73 -7.61 1.65 0.75
C ILE A 73 -7.90 2.60 1.90
N THR A 74 -7.29 2.34 3.05
CA THR A 74 -7.46 3.20 4.21
C THR A 74 -6.28 4.13 4.40
N GLU A 75 -5.12 3.74 3.87
CA GLU A 75 -3.94 4.55 4.08
C GLU A 75 -2.97 4.30 2.94
N VAL A 76 -2.31 5.37 2.49
CA VAL A 76 -1.21 5.27 1.54
C VAL A 76 0.03 5.57 2.35
N LEU A 77 0.93 4.63 2.44
CA LEU A 77 2.02 4.67 3.39
C LEU A 77 3.32 5.21 2.81
N VAL A 78 3.31 5.51 1.51
CA VAL A 78 4.50 6.04 0.83
C VAL A 78 4.08 7.20 -0.06
N ASN A 79 5.07 7.99 -0.46
CA ASN A 79 4.83 9.08 -1.41
C ASN A 79 5.36 8.70 -2.77
N ASN A 80 4.87 9.40 -3.78
CA ASN A 80 5.33 9.17 -5.13
C ASN A 80 6.84 9.37 -5.19
N GLU A 81 7.52 8.45 -5.85
CA GLU A 81 8.97 8.50 -6.06
C GLU A 81 9.78 8.22 -4.81
N ASP A 82 9.17 7.67 -3.77
CA ASP A 82 9.93 7.22 -2.61
C ASP A 82 10.71 5.97 -2.94
N VAL A 83 11.84 5.81 -2.28
CA VAL A 83 12.59 4.55 -2.37
C VAL A 83 11.96 3.59 -1.37
N VAL A 84 11.62 2.40 -1.84
CA VAL A 84 11.01 1.39 -0.99
C VAL A 84 11.88 0.16 -0.98
N GLU A 85 11.76 -0.61 0.09
CA GLU A 85 12.53 -1.83 0.27
C GLU A 85 11.62 -3.04 0.19
N PHE A 86 12.23 -4.20 0.00
CA PHE A 86 11.48 -5.44 -0.04
C PHE A 86 10.68 -5.60 1.24
N GLY A 87 9.40 -5.85 1.10
CA GLY A 87 8.53 -6.06 2.25
C GLY A 87 8.01 -4.78 2.89
N GLN A 88 8.41 -3.62 2.38
CA GLN A 88 7.95 -2.37 2.96
C GLN A 88 6.48 -2.16 2.65
N PRO A 89 5.66 -1.80 3.64
CA PRO A 89 4.24 -1.57 3.39
C PRO A 89 4.03 -0.35 2.49
N LEU A 90 3.18 -0.48 1.52
CA LEU A 90 2.87 0.58 0.57
C LEU A 90 1.48 1.14 0.81
N PHE A 91 0.52 0.27 1.09
CA PHE A 91 -0.88 0.65 1.29
C PHE A 91 -1.45 -0.18 2.40
N ARG A 92 -2.42 0.40 3.10
CA ARG A 92 -3.21 -0.36 4.05
C ARG A 92 -4.61 -0.50 3.51
N VAL A 93 -5.13 -1.70 3.55
CA VAL A 93 -6.43 -2.04 2.98
C VAL A 93 -7.31 -2.61 4.06
N ALA A 94 -8.51 -2.07 4.21
CA ALA A 94 -9.50 -2.65 5.10
C ALA A 94 -10.25 -3.69 4.29
N LYS A 95 -10.17 -4.93 4.70
CA LYS A 95 -10.78 -6.02 3.97
C LYS A 95 -12.28 -5.97 4.16
N GLY A 96 -12.98 -6.25 3.08
CA GLY A 96 -14.42 -6.32 3.18
C GLY A 96 -14.81 -7.53 4.01
N GLU A 97 -15.95 -7.46 4.63
CA GLU A 97 -16.36 -8.50 5.46
C GLU A 97 -16.81 -9.61 4.80
#